data_39080544f14dfac23dbcd8f5b973faca
#
_entry.id   39080544f14dfac23dbcd8f5b973faca
#
_cell.length_a   1.000
_cell.length_b   1.000
_cell.length_c   1.000
_cell.angle_alpha   90.00
_cell.angle_beta   90.00
_cell.angle_gamma   90.00
#
_symmetry.space_group_name_H-M   'P 1'
#
loop_
_entity.id
_entity.type
_entity.pdbx_description
1 polymer ?
#
loop_
_entity_poly.entity_id
_entity_poly.type
_entity_poly.pdbx_seq_one_letter_code
_entity_poly.pdbx_strand_id
1 'polypeptide(L)'
;MDEASTEKGKMRIDFVDETRVELTEQSRLVIDEFVYDPANDVGSLSIKASLGTVRYASGQIAKKYKQNVKIRTPSATIGVRGTDFIMVVDEMGGSMITLLPSCDTAGMCYTGEITVETDAGFVVLNQAF
;
A
#
# COMPACT_ATOMS: atom_id res chain seq x y z
N MET A 1 15.50 -5.51 5.89
CA MET A 1 14.34 -6.20 5.27
C MET A 1 13.57 -6.94 6.35
N ASP A 2 12.32 -6.61 6.54
CA ASP A 2 11.48 -7.22 7.57
C ASP A 2 10.31 -7.94 6.91
N GLU A 3 9.97 -9.11 7.45
CA GLU A 3 8.84 -9.89 6.96
C GLU A 3 7.76 -9.98 8.03
N ALA A 4 6.50 -9.77 7.62
CA ALA A 4 5.33 -9.95 8.45
C ALA A 4 4.43 -11.02 7.84
N SER A 5 3.99 -11.97 8.64
CA SER A 5 3.09 -13.02 8.18
C SER A 5 2.05 -13.36 9.25
N THR A 6 0.87 -13.77 8.79
CA THR A 6 -0.22 -14.21 9.66
C THR A 6 -0.73 -15.56 9.20
N GLU A 7 -1.06 -16.43 10.16
CA GLU A 7 -1.75 -17.68 9.88
C GLU A 7 -3.19 -17.57 10.32
N LYS A 8 -3.41 -17.20 11.57
CA LYS A 8 -4.73 -16.95 12.14
C LYS A 8 -4.75 -15.55 12.75
N GLY A 9 -5.88 -14.86 12.64
CA GLY A 9 -6.05 -13.54 13.18
C GLY A 9 -5.53 -12.45 12.25
N LYS A 10 -5.40 -11.26 12.80
CA LYS A 10 -5.03 -10.06 12.04
C LYS A 10 -3.78 -9.43 12.64
N MET A 11 -3.01 -8.75 11.79
CA MET A 11 -1.85 -8.00 12.22
C MET A 11 -1.97 -6.57 11.70
N ARG A 12 -1.59 -5.61 12.51
CA ARG A 12 -1.53 -4.21 12.14
C ARG A 12 -0.12 -3.69 12.33
N ILE A 13 0.40 -3.01 11.32
CA ILE A 13 1.72 -2.40 11.35
C ILE A 13 1.54 -0.89 11.19
N ASP A 14 2.03 -0.12 12.16
CA ASP A 14 2.03 1.33 12.10
C ASP A 14 3.46 1.80 11.90
N PHE A 15 3.69 2.57 10.83
CA PHE A 15 4.99 3.16 10.56
C PHE A 15 5.10 4.54 11.19
N VAL A 16 6.32 5.00 11.39
CA VAL A 16 6.59 6.28 12.03
C VAL A 16 6.09 7.48 11.20
N ASP A 17 5.90 7.30 9.89
CA ASP A 17 5.32 8.34 9.02
C ASP A 17 3.78 8.33 9.00
N GLU A 18 3.16 7.57 9.88
CA GLU A 18 1.70 7.38 10.00
C GLU A 18 1.09 6.46 8.94
N THR A 19 1.90 5.82 8.11
CA THR A 19 1.41 4.76 7.23
C THR A 19 0.90 3.60 8.08
N ARG A 20 -0.24 3.04 7.70
CA ARG A 20 -0.84 1.91 8.41
C ARG A 20 -1.09 0.77 7.43
N VAL A 21 -0.65 -0.41 7.81
CA VAL A 21 -0.86 -1.63 7.02
C VAL A 21 -1.54 -2.66 7.91
N GLU A 22 -2.66 -3.20 7.44
CA GLU A 22 -3.37 -4.26 8.15
C GLU A 22 -3.38 -5.52 7.31
N LEU A 23 -2.99 -6.64 7.92
CA LEU A 23 -3.00 -7.96 7.30
C LEU A 23 -4.12 -8.78 7.92
N THR A 24 -4.89 -9.48 7.07
CA THR A 24 -5.88 -10.45 7.55
C THR A 24 -5.22 -11.82 7.70
N GLU A 25 -6.03 -12.87 7.88
CA GLU A 25 -5.50 -14.23 8.03
C GLU A 25 -4.75 -14.69 6.78
N GLN A 26 -3.77 -15.55 6.97
CA GLN A 26 -2.99 -16.18 5.89
C GLN A 26 -2.37 -15.18 4.92
N SER A 27 -1.81 -14.10 5.46
CA SER A 27 -1.19 -13.05 4.67
C SER A 27 0.32 -13.04 4.89
N ARG A 28 1.06 -12.65 3.86
CA ARG A 28 2.51 -12.48 3.92
C ARG A 28 2.96 -11.22 3.21
N LEU A 29 3.81 -10.47 3.88
CA LEU A 29 4.30 -9.18 3.41
C LEU A 29 5.74 -9.00 3.85
N VAL A 30 6.56 -8.45 2.96
CA VAL A 30 7.96 -8.12 3.25
C VAL A 30 8.13 -6.61 3.08
N ILE A 31 8.73 -5.97 4.08
CA ILE A 31 9.10 -4.56 3.99
C ILE A 31 10.53 -4.50 3.45
N ASP A 32 10.65 -4.16 2.15
CA ASP A 32 11.94 -4.11 1.48
C ASP A 32 12.74 -2.89 1.88
N GLU A 33 12.07 -1.74 2.00
CA GLU A 33 12.73 -0.49 2.33
C GLU A 33 11.75 0.43 3.05
N PHE A 34 12.22 1.07 4.10
CA PHE A 34 11.49 2.15 4.77
C PHE A 34 12.51 3.20 5.22
N VAL A 35 12.42 4.38 4.63
CA VAL A 35 13.24 5.54 5.02
C VAL A 35 12.31 6.73 5.20
N TYR A 36 12.37 7.35 6.37
CA TYR A 36 11.60 8.55 6.63
C TYR A 36 12.45 9.53 7.43
N ASP A 37 12.99 10.53 6.73
CA ASP A 37 13.83 11.56 7.30
C ASP A 37 13.38 12.93 6.78
N PRO A 38 12.33 13.51 7.38
CA PRO A 38 11.80 14.80 6.90
C PRO A 38 12.78 15.97 7.10
N ALA A 39 13.71 15.85 8.03
CA ALA A 39 14.72 16.88 8.23
C ALA A 39 15.66 17.02 7.02
N ASN A 40 15.93 15.93 6.32
CA ASN A 40 16.76 15.89 5.11
C ASN A 40 15.93 15.74 3.84
N ASP A 41 14.60 15.88 3.94
CA ASP A 41 13.65 15.80 2.83
C ASP A 41 13.73 14.45 2.09
N VAL A 42 13.80 13.37 2.84
CA VAL A 42 13.91 12.01 2.30
C VAL A 42 12.76 11.15 2.83
N GLY A 43 12.10 10.46 1.94
CA GLY A 43 11.08 9.47 2.30
C GLY A 43 10.93 8.43 1.20
N SER A 44 10.91 7.15 1.59
CA SER A 44 10.78 6.05 0.65
C SER A 44 10.19 4.83 1.36
N LEU A 45 9.25 4.15 0.72
CA LEU A 45 8.64 2.93 1.25
C LEU A 45 8.47 1.94 0.11
N SER A 46 8.99 0.73 0.30
CA SER A 46 8.84 -0.36 -0.66
C SER A 46 8.39 -1.62 0.09
N ILE A 47 7.27 -2.17 -0.34
CA ILE A 47 6.66 -3.35 0.27
C ILE A 47 6.45 -4.41 -0.82
N LYS A 48 6.69 -5.66 -0.46
CA LYS A 48 6.38 -6.80 -1.32
C LYS A 48 5.27 -7.63 -0.66
N ALA A 49 4.10 -7.67 -1.27
CA ALA A 49 2.96 -8.46 -0.80
C ALA A 49 2.87 -9.73 -1.65
N SER A 50 3.04 -10.89 -1.04
CA SER A 50 3.08 -12.14 -1.78
C SER A 50 1.81 -12.98 -1.64
N LEU A 51 1.02 -12.77 -0.61
CA LEU A 51 -0.21 -13.53 -0.39
C LEU A 51 -1.12 -12.83 0.61
N GLY A 52 -2.42 -12.92 0.38
CA GLY A 52 -3.44 -12.53 1.35
C GLY A 52 -4.06 -11.17 1.08
N THR A 53 -4.78 -10.65 2.07
CA THR A 53 -5.46 -9.38 1.99
C THR A 53 -4.71 -8.34 2.81
N VAL A 54 -4.37 -7.23 2.16
CA VAL A 54 -3.65 -6.12 2.76
C VAL A 54 -4.48 -4.86 2.64
N ARG A 55 -4.75 -4.20 3.76
CA ARG A 55 -5.37 -2.89 3.77
C ARG A 55 -4.29 -1.85 4.04
N TYR A 56 -4.18 -0.89 3.16
CA TYR A 56 -3.14 0.14 3.22
C TYR A 56 -3.78 1.52 3.42
N ALA A 57 -3.28 2.25 4.40
CA ALA A 57 -3.65 3.64 4.64
C ALA A 57 -2.39 4.50 4.51
N SER A 58 -2.40 5.47 3.61
CA SER A 58 -1.24 6.28 3.28
C SER A 58 -0.81 7.18 4.43
N GLY A 59 0.51 7.27 4.64
CA GLY A 59 1.12 8.18 5.59
C GLY A 59 1.79 9.35 4.90
N GLN A 60 2.75 9.98 5.60
CA GLN A 60 3.40 11.19 5.12
C GLN A 60 4.29 10.96 3.90
N ILE A 61 4.94 9.78 3.80
CA ILE A 61 5.79 9.48 2.65
C ILE A 61 4.97 9.52 1.36
N ALA A 62 3.82 8.85 1.32
CA ALA A 62 2.99 8.82 0.13
C ALA A 62 2.39 10.19 -0.22
N LYS A 63 2.12 11.00 0.79
CA LYS A 63 1.54 12.34 0.60
C LYS A 63 2.56 13.36 0.14
N LYS A 64 3.77 13.31 0.67
CA LYS A 64 4.83 14.29 0.39
C LYS A 64 5.79 13.82 -0.71
N TYR A 65 6.12 12.54 -0.73
CA TYR A 65 7.07 11.95 -1.69
C TYR A 65 6.34 10.96 -2.59
N LYS A 66 5.42 11.47 -3.39
CA LYS A 66 4.40 10.71 -4.12
C LYS A 66 4.91 9.58 -5.01
N GLN A 67 6.14 9.68 -5.49
CA GLN A 67 6.72 8.65 -6.36
C GLN A 67 7.56 7.62 -5.61
N ASN A 68 7.65 7.76 -4.29
CA ASN A 68 8.56 6.94 -3.48
C ASN A 68 7.86 5.84 -2.70
N VAL A 69 6.58 5.59 -2.94
CA VAL A 69 5.87 4.47 -2.33
C VAL A 69 5.51 3.46 -3.40
N LYS A 70 6.03 2.25 -3.25
CA LYS A 70 5.78 1.15 -4.19
C LYS A 70 5.42 -0.12 -3.45
N ILE A 71 4.41 -0.80 -3.96
CA ILE A 71 4.00 -2.09 -3.44
C ILE A 71 4.06 -3.09 -4.59
N ARG A 72 4.79 -4.18 -4.39
CA ARG A 72 4.97 -5.20 -5.41
C ARG A 72 4.20 -6.44 -5.06
N THR A 73 3.52 -7.00 -6.08
CA THR A 73 2.89 -8.32 -5.99
C THR A 73 3.54 -9.22 -7.03
N PRO A 74 3.26 -10.52 -7.03
CA PRO A 74 3.82 -11.39 -8.07
C PRO A 74 3.46 -10.99 -9.49
N SER A 75 2.35 -10.28 -9.70
CA SER A 75 1.86 -9.93 -11.04
C SER A 75 1.91 -8.44 -11.35
N ALA A 76 2.19 -7.56 -10.36
CA ALA A 76 2.07 -6.12 -10.58
C ALA A 76 2.98 -5.31 -9.68
N THR A 77 3.27 -4.08 -10.09
CA THR A 77 3.90 -3.06 -9.25
C THR A 77 2.92 -1.90 -9.10
N ILE A 78 2.64 -1.52 -7.86
CA ILE A 78 1.67 -0.49 -7.53
C ILE A 78 2.40 0.73 -6.99
N GLY A 79 2.20 1.87 -7.64
CA GLY A 79 2.68 3.16 -7.16
C GLY A 79 1.55 3.86 -6.41
N VAL A 80 1.82 4.35 -5.22
CA VAL A 80 0.80 4.93 -4.34
C VAL A 80 1.03 6.43 -4.21
N ARG A 81 -0.02 7.20 -4.46
CA ARG A 81 0.03 8.67 -4.39
C ARG A 81 -0.99 9.18 -3.38
N GLY A 82 -0.77 8.85 -2.10
CA GLY A 82 -1.59 9.39 -1.02
C GLY A 82 -3.02 8.90 -1.00
N THR A 83 -3.24 7.60 -1.12
CA THR A 83 -4.59 7.03 -1.08
C THR A 83 -4.62 5.83 -0.14
N ASP A 84 -5.84 5.41 0.19
CA ASP A 84 -6.10 4.21 0.95
C ASP A 84 -6.69 3.17 -0.01
N PHE A 85 -6.32 1.91 0.18
CA PHE A 85 -6.83 0.85 -0.67
C PHE A 85 -6.75 -0.52 0.02
N ILE A 86 -7.50 -1.48 -0.52
CA ILE A 86 -7.43 -2.88 -0.13
C ILE A 86 -6.89 -3.66 -1.32
N MET A 87 -5.93 -4.54 -1.06
CA MET A 87 -5.33 -5.38 -2.07
C MET A 87 -5.44 -6.83 -1.66
N VAL A 88 -5.86 -7.67 -2.59
CA VAL A 88 -5.91 -9.12 -2.39
C VAL A 88 -4.95 -9.78 -3.38
N VAL A 89 -4.04 -10.60 -2.85
CA VAL A 89 -3.11 -11.39 -3.66
C VAL A 89 -3.48 -12.85 -3.43
N ASP A 90 -3.85 -13.57 -4.50
CA ASP A 90 -4.23 -14.97 -4.38
C ASP A 90 -3.03 -15.91 -4.53
N GLU A 91 -3.26 -17.20 -4.35
CA GLU A 91 -2.21 -18.21 -4.39
C GLU A 91 -1.58 -18.36 -5.77
N MET A 92 -2.28 -17.93 -6.81
CA MET A 92 -1.80 -18.00 -8.19
C MET A 92 -1.07 -16.72 -8.61
N GLY A 93 -0.89 -15.77 -7.68
CA GLY A 93 -0.20 -14.52 -7.95
C GLY A 93 -1.09 -13.42 -8.52
N GLY A 94 -2.38 -13.68 -8.73
CA GLY A 94 -3.33 -12.67 -9.18
C GLY A 94 -3.58 -11.61 -8.11
N SER A 95 -3.83 -10.38 -8.52
CA SER A 95 -4.05 -9.26 -7.60
C SER A 95 -5.36 -8.56 -7.90
N MET A 96 -6.10 -8.21 -6.84
CA MET A 96 -7.29 -7.37 -6.94
C MET A 96 -7.08 -6.14 -6.05
N ILE A 97 -7.33 -4.95 -6.59
CA ILE A 97 -7.09 -3.70 -5.88
C ILE A 97 -8.36 -2.88 -5.88
N THR A 98 -8.78 -2.43 -4.69
CA THR A 98 -9.97 -1.60 -4.51
C THR A 98 -9.57 -0.31 -3.81
N LEU A 99 -9.78 0.84 -4.45
CA LEU A 99 -9.53 2.14 -3.83
C LEU A 99 -10.59 2.43 -2.77
N LEU A 100 -10.17 3.05 -1.68
CA LEU A 100 -11.05 3.48 -0.60
C LEU A 100 -11.04 5.01 -0.52
N PRO A 101 -12.19 5.63 -0.28
CA PRO A 101 -12.20 7.09 -0.05
C PRO A 101 -11.61 7.41 1.31
N SER A 102 -10.91 8.55 1.39
CA SER A 102 -10.39 9.10 2.63
C SER A 102 -11.21 10.33 2.99
N CYS A 103 -11.70 10.39 4.22
CA CYS A 103 -12.54 11.49 4.67
C CYS A 103 -11.86 12.27 5.79
N ASP A 104 -11.96 13.60 5.74
CA ASP A 104 -11.43 14.46 6.79
C ASP A 104 -12.46 14.67 7.90
N THR A 105 -12.09 15.42 8.94
CA THR A 105 -12.97 15.70 10.07
C THR A 105 -14.15 16.60 9.74
N ALA A 106 -14.06 17.33 8.62
CA ALA A 106 -15.15 18.18 8.14
C ALA A 106 -16.17 17.42 7.28
N GLY A 107 -15.96 16.11 7.06
CA GLY A 107 -16.85 15.29 6.25
C GLY A 107 -16.56 15.31 4.76
N MET A 108 -15.51 15.98 4.32
CA MET A 108 -15.10 15.98 2.93
C MET A 108 -14.32 14.70 2.63
N CYS A 109 -14.78 13.98 1.61
CA CYS A 109 -14.14 12.73 1.21
C CYS A 109 -13.45 12.89 -0.15
N TYR A 110 -12.31 12.27 -0.30
CA TYR A 110 -11.56 12.28 -1.56
C TYR A 110 -10.94 10.91 -1.80
N THR A 111 -10.67 10.63 -3.06
CA THR A 111 -9.98 9.41 -3.47
C THR A 111 -8.64 9.82 -4.06
N GLY A 112 -7.57 9.19 -3.61
CA GLY A 112 -6.25 9.42 -4.16
C GLY A 112 -6.05 8.68 -5.48
N GLU A 113 -4.80 8.47 -5.83
CA GLU A 113 -4.45 7.85 -7.09
C GLU A 113 -3.44 6.74 -6.85
N ILE A 114 -3.62 5.61 -7.52
CA ILE A 114 -2.61 4.56 -7.60
C ILE A 114 -2.33 4.26 -9.07
N THR A 115 -1.09 3.83 -9.33
CA THR A 115 -0.71 3.35 -10.65
C THR A 115 -0.45 1.86 -10.55
N VAL A 116 -0.86 1.10 -11.55
CA VAL A 116 -0.64 -0.34 -11.59
C VAL A 116 0.13 -0.67 -12.85
N GLU A 117 1.31 -1.24 -12.70
CA GLU A 117 2.16 -1.64 -13.81
C GLU A 117 2.32 -3.16 -13.81
N THR A 118 2.05 -3.77 -14.96
CA THR A 118 2.21 -5.20 -15.18
C THR A 118 3.00 -5.41 -16.47
N ASP A 119 3.32 -6.65 -16.80
CA ASP A 119 3.96 -6.99 -18.08
C ASP A 119 3.09 -6.60 -19.29
N ALA A 120 1.76 -6.50 -19.08
CA ALA A 120 0.82 -6.15 -20.15
C ALA A 120 0.62 -4.64 -20.32
N GLY A 121 1.11 -3.80 -19.41
CA GLY A 121 0.95 -2.36 -19.52
C GLY A 121 0.80 -1.64 -18.20
N PHE A 122 0.22 -0.45 -18.26
CA PHE A 122 0.15 0.51 -17.17
C PHE A 122 -1.28 1.06 -17.06
N VAL A 123 -1.80 1.12 -15.86
CA VAL A 123 -3.16 1.63 -15.59
C VAL A 123 -3.12 2.58 -14.39
N VAL A 124 -3.90 3.64 -14.46
CA VAL A 124 -4.09 4.59 -13.37
C VAL A 124 -5.49 4.40 -12.78
N LEU A 125 -5.58 4.22 -11.45
CA LEU A 125 -6.84 4.14 -10.74
C LEU A 125 -7.00 5.38 -9.89
N ASN A 126 -8.11 6.11 -10.08
CA ASN A 126 -8.39 7.35 -9.36
C ASN A 126 -9.84 7.49 -8.93
N GLN A 127 -10.61 6.41 -8.98
CA GLN A 127 -12.00 6.39 -8.53
C GLN A 127 -12.18 5.29 -7.49
N ALA A 128 -12.99 5.57 -6.46
CA ALA A 128 -13.31 4.59 -5.44
C ALA A 128 -14.19 3.48 -6.04
N PHE A 129 -13.82 2.23 -5.74
CA PHE A 129 -14.50 0.99 -6.15
C PHE A 129 -15.52 1.17 -7.27
#